data_5ea74333cdc28380e8347c664a3d2d0b
#
_entry.id   5ea74333cdc28380e8347c664a3d2d0b
#
_cell.length_a   1.000
_cell.length_b   1.000
_cell.length_c   1.000
_cell.angle_alpha   90.00
_cell.angle_beta   90.00
_cell.angle_gamma   90.00
#
_symmetry.space_group_name_H-M   'P 1'
#
loop_
_entity.id
_entity.type
_entity.pdbx_description
1 polymer ?
#
loop_
_entity_poly.entity_id
_entity_poly.type
_entity_poly.pdbx_seq_one_letter_code
_entity_poly.pdbx_strand_id
1 'polypeptide(L)'
;KVKARLATGDFQTCTLVGLDDATLAAGPPIVLEGTLSDLRRTGAVFVDRAEATRKLSTPERALRLGDELELNEQRAVVSGFVRITPSFDTVPTLYTTYERAIALAPPERKPLTFILVKAADGVDPSALARRIERETGLGARTAPEFSRSTVAYIFGATGIAQNFGLTLGLGFLIGMAVTGQTFFAFVQDNLRYFGVMKAMGATDRRIVGMVALQSATVALQGFGIGAGLSAGIGYLARNSALTIRTPFWLLASVGVAILLIAVVSALLSVRRILALPPAAVFNG
;
A
#
# COMPACT_ATOMS: atom_id res chain seq x y z
N LYS A 1 -12.79 19.06 2.01
CA LYS A 1 -13.06 18.58 0.64
C LYS A 1 -13.94 19.59 -0.06
N VAL A 2 -13.69 19.83 -1.35
CA VAL A 2 -14.47 20.73 -2.23
C VAL A 2 -14.93 19.94 -3.45
N LYS A 3 -15.95 20.43 -4.13
CA LYS A 3 -16.43 19.87 -5.39
C LYS A 3 -15.91 20.71 -6.54
N ALA A 4 -15.16 20.10 -7.45
CA ALA A 4 -14.78 20.71 -8.72
C ALA A 4 -15.84 20.34 -9.76
N ARG A 5 -16.36 21.34 -10.48
CA ARG A 5 -17.24 21.11 -11.61
C ARG A 5 -16.42 20.86 -12.86
N LEU A 6 -16.67 19.74 -13.51
CA LEU A 6 -16.02 19.38 -14.76
C LEU A 6 -16.70 20.02 -15.95
N ALA A 7 -15.99 20.15 -17.06
CA ALA A 7 -16.58 20.66 -18.30
C ALA A 7 -17.76 19.81 -18.83
N THR A 8 -17.86 18.55 -18.42
CA THR A 8 -19.00 17.66 -18.68
C THR A 8 -20.25 18.01 -17.88
N GLY A 9 -20.14 18.90 -16.88
CA GLY A 9 -21.21 19.23 -15.92
C GLY A 9 -21.18 18.35 -14.67
N ASP A 10 -20.40 17.27 -14.64
CA ASP A 10 -20.26 16.40 -13.48
C ASP A 10 -19.44 17.06 -12.36
N PHE A 11 -19.57 16.53 -11.14
CA PHE A 11 -18.82 17.00 -9.98
C PHE A 11 -17.77 16.01 -9.53
N GLN A 12 -16.53 16.45 -9.45
CA GLN A 12 -15.42 15.68 -8.88
C GLN A 12 -15.08 16.19 -7.48
N THR A 13 -15.15 15.31 -6.48
CA THR A 13 -14.66 15.68 -5.14
C THR A 13 -13.13 15.81 -5.15
N CYS A 14 -12.64 16.93 -4.59
CA CYS A 14 -11.21 17.21 -4.43
C CYS A 14 -10.88 17.46 -2.96
N THR A 15 -9.66 17.11 -2.56
CA THR A 15 -9.10 17.54 -1.27
C THR A 15 -8.42 18.87 -1.45
N LEU A 16 -8.85 19.89 -0.70
CA LEU A 16 -8.25 21.22 -0.72
C LEU A 16 -7.35 21.39 0.51
N VAL A 17 -6.12 21.76 0.28
CA VAL A 17 -5.11 22.08 1.30
C VAL A 17 -4.82 23.55 1.26
N GLY A 18 -5.17 24.27 2.32
CA GLY A 18 -4.84 25.67 2.51
C GLY A 18 -3.51 25.82 3.23
N LEU A 19 -2.57 26.53 2.62
CA LEU A 19 -1.27 26.84 3.18
C LEU A 19 -1.28 28.21 3.85
N ASP A 20 -0.49 28.40 4.89
CA ASP A 20 -0.31 29.71 5.51
C ASP A 20 0.08 30.77 4.47
N ASP A 21 -0.65 31.88 4.44
CA ASP A 21 -0.53 32.90 3.39
C ASP A 21 0.84 33.61 3.39
N ALA A 22 1.42 33.76 4.58
CA ALA A 22 2.70 34.46 4.74
C ALA A 22 3.89 33.56 4.35
N THR A 23 3.92 32.32 4.84
CA THR A 23 5.08 31.45 4.72
C THR A 23 4.93 30.38 3.65
N LEU A 24 3.69 30.04 3.26
CA LEU A 24 3.33 28.88 2.42
C LEU A 24 3.92 27.57 2.98
N ALA A 25 4.05 27.50 4.31
CA ALA A 25 4.60 26.33 5.00
C ALA A 25 3.77 25.08 4.73
N ALA A 26 4.43 23.92 4.72
CA ALA A 26 3.88 22.64 4.33
C ALA A 26 3.30 22.58 2.91
N GLY A 27 3.88 23.35 2.01
CA GLY A 27 3.60 23.27 0.59
C GLY A 27 3.82 21.86 0.02
N PRO A 28 3.43 21.64 -1.23
CA PRO A 28 3.59 20.35 -1.89
C PRO A 28 5.07 19.93 -1.94
N PRO A 29 5.36 18.63 -1.82
CA PRO A 29 6.74 18.15 -1.74
C PRO A 29 7.55 18.39 -3.02
N ILE A 30 6.89 18.39 -4.17
CA ILE A 30 7.52 18.61 -5.47
C ILE A 30 6.60 19.50 -6.32
N VAL A 31 7.09 20.68 -6.72
CA VAL A 31 6.47 21.53 -7.72
C VAL A 31 7.03 21.16 -9.08
N LEU A 32 6.17 20.80 -10.03
CA LEU A 32 6.54 20.43 -11.40
C LEU A 32 6.53 21.63 -12.34
N GLU A 33 5.51 22.47 -12.21
CA GLU A 33 5.30 23.66 -13.03
C GLU A 33 4.77 24.79 -12.15
N GLY A 34 5.23 26.01 -12.39
CA GLY A 34 4.95 27.16 -11.55
C GLY A 34 5.93 27.32 -10.40
N THR A 35 5.76 28.35 -9.60
CA THR A 35 6.53 28.61 -8.38
C THR A 35 5.57 28.70 -7.19
N LEU A 36 6.00 28.29 -6.00
CA LEU A 36 5.14 28.28 -4.81
C LEU A 36 4.52 29.66 -4.53
N SER A 37 5.23 30.74 -4.85
CA SER A 37 4.75 32.11 -4.74
C SER A 37 3.56 32.42 -5.66
N ASP A 38 3.37 31.67 -6.75
CA ASP A 38 2.23 31.87 -7.66
C ASP A 38 0.89 31.56 -6.98
N LEU A 39 0.90 30.79 -5.87
CA LEU A 39 -0.30 30.58 -5.06
C LEU A 39 -0.86 31.88 -4.45
N ARG A 40 -0.05 32.94 -4.34
CA ARG A 40 -0.53 34.26 -3.85
C ARG A 40 -1.33 35.04 -4.89
N ARG A 41 -1.29 34.63 -6.17
CA ARG A 41 -2.11 35.24 -7.21
C ARG A 41 -3.60 35.01 -6.96
N THR A 42 -4.43 35.94 -7.36
CA THR A 42 -5.89 35.86 -7.21
C THR A 42 -6.44 34.61 -7.88
N GLY A 43 -7.20 33.79 -7.15
CA GLY A 43 -7.83 32.58 -7.66
C GLY A 43 -6.85 31.39 -7.85
N ALA A 44 -5.56 31.54 -7.54
CA ALA A 44 -4.56 30.51 -7.83
C ALA A 44 -4.76 29.21 -7.06
N VAL A 45 -4.65 28.11 -7.77
CA VAL A 45 -4.59 26.76 -7.20
C VAL A 45 -3.49 25.95 -7.89
N PHE A 46 -2.80 25.12 -7.11
CA PHE A 46 -1.91 24.09 -7.64
C PHE A 46 -2.63 22.75 -7.63
N VAL A 47 -2.43 21.96 -8.67
CA VAL A 47 -3.14 20.69 -8.87
C VAL A 47 -2.15 19.56 -8.95
N ASP A 48 -2.47 18.43 -8.31
CA ASP A 48 -1.69 17.22 -8.52
C ASP A 48 -1.79 16.74 -9.97
N ARG A 49 -0.64 16.68 -10.66
CA ARG A 49 -0.57 16.37 -12.10
C ARG A 49 -1.20 15.02 -12.45
N ALA A 50 -0.96 14.01 -11.63
CA ALA A 50 -1.42 12.66 -11.91
C ALA A 50 -2.96 12.58 -11.85
N GLU A 51 -3.56 13.14 -10.82
CA GLU A 51 -5.02 13.13 -10.66
C GLU A 51 -5.71 14.18 -11.55
N ALA A 52 -5.04 15.30 -11.85
CA ALA A 52 -5.53 16.28 -12.81
C ALA A 52 -5.76 15.63 -14.19
N THR A 53 -4.79 14.88 -14.68
CA THR A 53 -4.89 14.22 -15.97
C THR A 53 -5.99 13.16 -16.02
N ARG A 54 -6.22 12.46 -14.89
CA ARG A 54 -7.19 11.37 -14.83
C ARG A 54 -8.62 11.82 -14.56
N LYS A 55 -8.81 12.85 -13.73
CA LYS A 55 -10.13 13.17 -13.15
C LYS A 55 -10.61 14.60 -13.38
N LEU A 56 -9.69 15.53 -13.67
CA LEU A 56 -10.04 16.94 -13.89
C LEU A 56 -9.86 17.37 -15.34
N SER A 57 -9.24 16.53 -16.18
CA SER A 57 -9.12 16.77 -17.62
C SER A 57 -10.38 16.32 -18.35
N THR A 58 -10.68 16.98 -19.47
CA THR A 58 -11.72 16.51 -20.38
C THR A 58 -11.15 15.40 -21.30
N PRO A 59 -12.01 14.56 -21.92
CA PRO A 59 -11.55 13.58 -22.91
C PRO A 59 -10.77 14.19 -24.08
N GLU A 60 -11.06 15.44 -24.40
CA GLU A 60 -10.49 16.15 -25.55
C GLU A 60 -9.23 16.95 -25.18
N ARG A 61 -9.08 17.33 -23.90
CA ARG A 61 -8.02 18.25 -23.49
C ARG A 61 -7.57 17.99 -22.03
N ALA A 62 -6.25 17.77 -21.87
CA ALA A 62 -5.63 17.77 -20.57
C ALA A 62 -5.61 19.17 -19.95
N LEU A 63 -5.78 19.24 -18.63
CA LEU A 63 -5.72 20.47 -17.84
C LEU A 63 -4.34 21.14 -18.01
N ARG A 64 -4.32 22.47 -18.21
CA ARG A 64 -3.12 23.28 -18.47
C ARG A 64 -3.01 24.42 -17.46
N LEU A 65 -1.83 25.01 -17.40
CA LEU A 65 -1.63 26.27 -16.68
C LEU A 65 -2.54 27.37 -17.25
N GLY A 66 -3.17 28.13 -16.38
CA GLY A 66 -4.12 29.17 -16.74
C GLY A 66 -5.55 28.70 -16.96
N ASP A 67 -5.81 27.38 -16.97
CA ASP A 67 -7.17 26.88 -17.06
C ASP A 67 -7.97 27.20 -15.81
N GLU A 68 -9.26 27.40 -16.00
CA GLU A 68 -10.20 27.73 -14.94
C GLU A 68 -10.91 26.47 -14.46
N LEU A 69 -11.03 26.37 -13.15
CA LEU A 69 -11.82 25.34 -12.46
C LEU A 69 -12.90 26.06 -11.65
N GLU A 70 -14.08 25.49 -11.61
CA GLU A 70 -15.13 25.89 -10.69
C GLU A 70 -15.06 25.00 -9.45
N LEU A 71 -14.73 25.59 -8.31
CA LEU A 71 -14.63 24.91 -7.02
C LEU A 71 -15.71 25.43 -6.07
N ASN A 72 -16.71 24.61 -5.72
CA ASN A 72 -17.83 25.01 -4.90
C ASN A 72 -18.44 26.35 -5.37
N GLU A 73 -18.76 26.45 -6.67
CA GLU A 73 -19.35 27.64 -7.32
C GLU A 73 -18.45 28.88 -7.36
N GLN A 74 -17.17 28.73 -7.03
CA GLN A 74 -16.19 29.81 -7.11
C GLN A 74 -15.12 29.49 -8.15
N ARG A 75 -14.67 30.55 -8.84
CA ARG A 75 -13.61 30.46 -9.85
C ARG A 75 -12.25 30.22 -9.22
N ALA A 76 -11.51 29.22 -9.69
CA ALA A 76 -10.12 28.99 -9.38
C ALA A 76 -9.30 28.87 -10.68
N VAL A 77 -8.04 29.30 -10.64
CA VAL A 77 -7.13 29.28 -11.81
C VAL A 77 -5.97 28.36 -11.53
N VAL A 78 -5.71 27.41 -12.41
CA VAL A 78 -4.58 26.50 -12.33
C VAL A 78 -3.28 27.28 -12.54
N SER A 79 -2.55 27.54 -11.48
CA SER A 79 -1.31 28.32 -11.48
C SER A 79 -0.06 27.46 -11.36
N GLY A 80 -0.21 26.15 -11.13
CA GLY A 80 0.90 25.23 -11.05
C GLY A 80 0.47 23.77 -10.98
N PHE A 81 1.41 22.91 -11.29
CA PHE A 81 1.26 21.46 -11.13
C PHE A 81 2.27 20.93 -10.12
N VAL A 82 1.79 20.00 -9.30
CA VAL A 82 2.60 19.39 -8.26
C VAL A 82 2.60 17.87 -8.42
N ARG A 83 3.58 17.22 -7.80
CA ARG A 83 3.61 15.77 -7.62
C ARG A 83 3.52 15.46 -6.14
N ILE A 84 2.49 14.74 -5.79
CA ILE A 84 2.30 14.24 -4.42
C ILE A 84 2.36 12.71 -4.41
N THR A 85 2.55 12.13 -3.24
CA THR A 85 2.36 10.69 -3.08
C THR A 85 0.86 10.40 -3.18
N PRO A 86 0.44 9.49 -4.08
CA PRO A 86 -0.97 9.16 -4.22
C PRO A 86 -1.59 8.74 -2.88
N SER A 87 -2.75 9.31 -2.58
CA SER A 87 -3.55 8.90 -1.42
C SER A 87 -4.37 7.64 -1.75
N PHE A 88 -4.69 6.86 -0.73
CA PHE A 88 -5.50 5.66 -0.88
C PHE A 88 -6.91 5.95 -1.44
N ASP A 89 -7.47 7.12 -1.13
CA ASP A 89 -8.79 7.53 -1.61
C ASP A 89 -8.78 8.06 -3.06
N THR A 90 -7.60 8.16 -3.68
CA THR A 90 -7.41 8.60 -5.08
C THR A 90 -8.17 9.89 -5.43
N VAL A 91 -8.37 10.77 -4.46
CA VAL A 91 -9.04 12.05 -4.63
C VAL A 91 -8.00 13.09 -5.08
N PRO A 92 -8.28 13.89 -6.14
CA PRO A 92 -7.40 14.97 -6.55
C PRO A 92 -7.10 15.92 -5.40
N THR A 93 -5.83 16.25 -5.20
CA THR A 93 -5.41 17.21 -4.19
C THR A 93 -5.08 18.55 -4.82
N LEU A 94 -5.66 19.59 -4.28
CA LEU A 94 -5.47 20.98 -4.67
C LEU A 94 -4.79 21.74 -3.53
N TYR A 95 -3.84 22.60 -3.85
CA TYR A 95 -3.20 23.50 -2.89
C TYR A 95 -3.57 24.93 -3.21
N THR A 96 -3.82 25.72 -2.18
CA THR A 96 -4.08 27.16 -2.28
C THR A 96 -3.66 27.84 -0.99
N THR A 97 -3.85 29.16 -0.87
CA THR A 97 -3.63 29.87 0.39
C THR A 97 -4.75 29.57 1.39
N TYR A 98 -4.47 29.77 2.68
CA TYR A 98 -5.41 29.45 3.77
C TYR A 98 -6.69 30.28 3.67
N GLU A 99 -6.58 31.60 3.47
CA GLU A 99 -7.76 32.47 3.31
C GLU A 99 -8.67 32.01 2.16
N ARG A 100 -8.07 31.63 1.05
CA ARG A 100 -8.83 31.13 -0.10
C ARG A 100 -9.43 29.75 0.17
N ALA A 101 -8.71 28.90 0.87
CA ALA A 101 -9.24 27.59 1.25
C ALA A 101 -10.47 27.72 2.15
N ILE A 102 -10.50 28.71 3.04
CA ILE A 102 -11.69 29.02 3.87
C ILE A 102 -12.84 29.51 2.99
N ALA A 103 -12.57 30.42 2.06
CA ALA A 103 -13.60 30.94 1.17
C ALA A 103 -14.23 29.85 0.29
N LEU A 104 -13.42 28.88 -0.17
CA LEU A 104 -13.85 27.76 -0.98
C LEU A 104 -14.49 26.63 -0.15
N ALA A 105 -14.26 26.58 1.15
CA ALA A 105 -14.77 25.51 2.02
C ALA A 105 -16.27 25.71 2.32
N PRO A 106 -17.04 24.60 2.47
CA PRO A 106 -18.40 24.69 2.96
C PRO A 106 -18.46 25.33 4.36
N PRO A 107 -19.48 26.17 4.65
CA PRO A 107 -19.58 26.93 5.91
C PRO A 107 -19.59 26.06 7.17
N GLU A 108 -20.09 24.82 7.06
CA GLU A 108 -20.21 23.88 8.18
C GLU A 108 -18.85 23.32 8.63
N ARG A 109 -17.80 23.48 7.83
CA ARG A 109 -16.47 22.96 8.15
C ARG A 109 -15.61 24.02 8.79
N LYS A 110 -15.20 23.75 10.03
CA LYS A 110 -14.18 24.58 10.70
C LYS A 110 -12.86 24.44 9.95
N PRO A 111 -12.31 25.54 9.47
CA PRO A 111 -11.24 25.50 8.49
C PRO A 111 -9.87 25.13 9.07
N LEU A 112 -9.54 25.52 10.30
CA LEU A 112 -8.22 25.25 10.88
C LEU A 112 -8.10 23.81 11.33
N THR A 113 -7.30 23.03 10.60
CA THR A 113 -7.11 21.60 10.88
C THR A 113 -5.81 21.35 11.65
N PHE A 114 -4.72 22.02 11.29
CA PHE A 114 -3.41 21.85 11.88
C PHE A 114 -2.70 23.19 12.05
N ILE A 115 -1.96 23.34 13.16
CA ILE A 115 -1.00 24.39 13.38
C ILE A 115 0.39 23.74 13.29
N LEU A 116 1.20 24.22 12.36
CA LEU A 116 2.56 23.73 12.17
C LEU A 116 3.52 24.57 12.97
N VAL A 117 4.33 23.90 13.80
CA VAL A 117 5.33 24.54 14.64
C VAL A 117 6.70 24.00 14.27
N LYS A 118 7.65 24.91 13.97
CA LYS A 118 9.05 24.57 13.79
C LYS A 118 9.79 24.83 15.11
N ALA A 119 10.43 23.80 15.65
CA ALA A 119 11.29 23.98 16.81
C ALA A 119 12.49 24.87 16.45
N ALA A 120 12.90 25.74 17.35
CA ALA A 120 14.14 26.51 17.21
C ALA A 120 15.35 25.55 17.31
N ASP A 121 16.47 26.00 16.79
CA ASP A 121 17.70 25.23 16.82
C ASP A 121 18.10 24.89 18.26
N GLY A 122 18.43 23.63 18.51
CA GLY A 122 18.78 23.12 19.85
C GLY A 122 17.60 22.74 20.75
N VAL A 123 16.34 22.95 20.31
CA VAL A 123 15.14 22.55 21.08
C VAL A 123 14.70 21.15 20.66
N ASP A 124 14.58 20.24 21.61
CA ASP A 124 14.01 18.91 21.35
C ASP A 124 12.53 19.01 20.97
N PRO A 125 12.17 18.55 19.75
CA PRO A 125 10.78 18.60 19.30
C PRO A 125 9.79 17.87 20.20
N SER A 126 10.20 16.78 20.85
CA SER A 126 9.35 16.01 21.76
C SER A 126 9.08 16.76 23.06
N ALA A 127 10.09 17.46 23.60
CA ALA A 127 9.93 18.32 24.77
C ALA A 127 9.03 19.53 24.45
N LEU A 128 9.21 20.12 23.27
CA LEU A 128 8.36 21.23 22.79
C LEU A 128 6.90 20.79 22.63
N ALA A 129 6.64 19.65 22.01
CA ALA A 129 5.29 19.11 21.85
C ALA A 129 4.60 18.95 23.20
N ARG A 130 5.25 18.33 24.18
CA ARG A 130 4.71 18.18 25.55
C ARG A 130 4.45 19.53 26.25
N ARG A 131 5.29 20.55 25.99
CA ARG A 131 5.09 21.88 26.54
C ARG A 131 3.87 22.55 25.91
N ILE A 132 3.73 22.52 24.58
CA ILE A 132 2.57 23.07 23.88
C ILE A 132 1.28 22.42 24.38
N GLU A 133 1.26 21.09 24.52
CA GLU A 133 0.09 20.37 25.02
C GLU A 133 -0.32 20.79 26.41
N ARG A 134 0.65 20.98 27.32
CA ARG A 134 0.38 21.44 28.71
C ARG A 134 -0.09 22.89 28.76
N GLU A 135 0.47 23.77 27.95
CA GLU A 135 0.19 25.22 27.99
C GLU A 135 -1.10 25.59 27.25
N THR A 136 -1.45 24.84 26.18
CA THR A 136 -2.59 25.19 25.32
C THR A 136 -3.78 24.23 25.43
N GLY A 137 -3.59 23.05 25.99
CA GLY A 137 -4.60 21.98 25.99
C GLY A 137 -4.85 21.36 24.62
N LEU A 138 -4.10 21.76 23.57
CA LEU A 138 -4.21 21.21 22.24
C LEU A 138 -3.28 20.00 22.07
N GLY A 139 -3.73 18.97 21.41
CA GLY A 139 -2.88 17.81 21.10
C GLY A 139 -1.69 18.21 20.23
N ALA A 140 -0.47 18.08 20.72
CA ALA A 140 0.75 18.37 20.00
C ALA A 140 1.57 17.09 19.79
N ARG A 141 2.05 16.89 18.57
CA ARG A 141 2.79 15.68 18.18
C ARG A 141 3.95 16.03 17.28
N THR A 142 5.04 15.33 17.44
CA THR A 142 6.12 15.38 16.46
C THR A 142 5.71 14.70 15.15
N ALA A 143 6.36 15.03 14.04
CA ALA A 143 6.04 14.43 12.73
C ALA A 143 6.11 12.87 12.74
N PRO A 144 7.09 12.21 13.38
CA PRO A 144 7.10 10.75 13.51
C PRO A 144 5.96 10.20 14.36
N GLU A 145 5.59 10.89 15.45
CA GLU A 145 4.47 10.49 16.31
C GLU A 145 3.14 10.64 15.59
N PHE A 146 2.97 11.74 14.85
CA PHE A 146 1.77 11.96 14.05
C PHE A 146 1.62 10.90 12.96
N SER A 147 2.70 10.57 12.26
CA SER A 147 2.71 9.49 11.24
C SER A 147 2.30 8.15 11.86
N ARG A 148 2.89 7.77 13.00
CA ARG A 148 2.54 6.52 13.70
C ARG A 148 1.08 6.50 14.15
N SER A 149 0.58 7.61 14.69
CA SER A 149 -0.82 7.69 15.12
C SER A 149 -1.80 7.62 13.95
N THR A 150 -1.44 8.19 12.79
CA THR A 150 -2.24 8.11 11.56
C THR A 150 -2.31 6.67 11.05
N VAL A 151 -1.18 5.98 11.01
CA VAL A 151 -1.14 4.56 10.64
C VAL A 151 -1.97 3.73 11.62
N ALA A 152 -1.80 3.91 12.93
CA ALA A 152 -2.57 3.19 13.95
C ALA A 152 -4.08 3.44 13.81
N TYR A 153 -4.49 4.67 13.52
CA TYR A 153 -5.89 5.02 13.26
C TYR A 153 -6.44 4.29 12.02
N ILE A 154 -5.70 4.30 10.90
CA ILE A 154 -6.11 3.61 9.69
C ILE A 154 -6.27 2.11 9.96
N PHE A 155 -5.33 1.49 10.66
CA PHE A 155 -5.39 0.07 11.01
C PHE A 155 -6.53 -0.27 11.97
N GLY A 156 -6.81 0.59 12.95
CA GLY A 156 -7.81 0.33 13.99
C GLY A 156 -9.24 0.76 13.62
N ALA A 157 -9.40 1.89 12.94
CA ALA A 157 -10.71 2.54 12.77
C ALA A 157 -11.36 2.34 11.41
N THR A 158 -10.59 2.00 10.35
CA THR A 158 -11.17 1.96 9.00
C THR A 158 -11.62 0.57 8.53
N GLY A 159 -11.31 -0.49 9.25
CA GLY A 159 -11.57 -1.87 8.82
C GLY A 159 -10.78 -2.34 7.59
N ILE A 160 -10.02 -1.45 6.95
CA ILE A 160 -9.24 -1.76 5.75
C ILE A 160 -8.22 -2.85 6.03
N ALA A 161 -7.44 -2.69 7.10
CA ALA A 161 -6.43 -3.66 7.49
C ALA A 161 -7.04 -5.02 7.85
N GLN A 162 -8.22 -5.03 8.48
CA GLN A 162 -8.95 -6.25 8.82
C GLN A 162 -9.41 -7.00 7.56
N ASN A 163 -9.98 -6.30 6.57
CA ASN A 163 -10.39 -6.90 5.30
C ASN A 163 -9.20 -7.49 4.53
N PHE A 164 -8.12 -6.73 4.41
CA PHE A 164 -6.91 -7.25 3.74
C PHE A 164 -6.28 -8.40 4.52
N GLY A 165 -6.23 -8.31 5.86
CA GLY A 165 -5.73 -9.38 6.74
C GLY A 165 -6.54 -10.65 6.62
N LEU A 166 -7.88 -10.56 6.59
CA LEU A 166 -8.75 -11.70 6.38
C LEU A 166 -8.54 -12.36 5.02
N THR A 167 -8.51 -11.56 3.94
CA THR A 167 -8.27 -12.05 2.58
C THR A 167 -6.92 -12.75 2.46
N LEU A 168 -5.86 -12.14 3.02
CA LEU A 168 -4.53 -12.73 3.04
C LEU A 168 -4.51 -14.02 3.86
N GLY A 169 -5.14 -14.03 5.04
CA GLY A 169 -5.25 -15.23 5.89
C GLY A 169 -5.98 -16.37 5.22
N LEU A 170 -7.10 -16.10 4.54
CA LEU A 170 -7.85 -17.10 3.78
C LEU A 170 -7.02 -17.65 2.62
N GLY A 171 -6.36 -16.77 1.84
CA GLY A 171 -5.49 -17.20 0.75
C GLY A 171 -4.34 -18.10 1.25
N PHE A 172 -3.78 -17.76 2.41
CA PHE A 172 -2.72 -18.53 3.04
C PHE A 172 -3.20 -19.93 3.52
N LEU A 173 -4.39 -20.00 4.15
CA LEU A 173 -5.01 -21.24 4.58
C LEU A 173 -5.33 -22.15 3.40
N ILE A 174 -5.92 -21.61 2.34
CA ILE A 174 -6.23 -22.38 1.13
C ILE A 174 -4.93 -22.90 0.48
N GLY A 175 -3.93 -22.03 0.34
CA GLY A 175 -2.62 -22.40 -0.19
C GLY A 175 -1.95 -23.51 0.62
N MET A 176 -2.01 -23.45 1.95
CA MET A 176 -1.50 -24.48 2.84
C MET A 176 -2.27 -25.79 2.67
N ALA A 177 -3.59 -25.76 2.64
CA ALA A 177 -4.43 -26.94 2.47
C ALA A 177 -4.17 -27.64 1.13
N VAL A 178 -4.17 -26.89 0.02
CA VAL A 178 -3.90 -27.42 -1.32
C VAL A 178 -2.49 -27.98 -1.43
N THR A 179 -1.49 -27.26 -0.93
CA THR A 179 -0.10 -27.74 -0.91
C THR A 179 0.04 -29.01 -0.10
N GLY A 180 -0.55 -29.05 1.10
CA GLY A 180 -0.54 -30.24 1.97
C GLY A 180 -1.19 -31.44 1.30
N GLN A 181 -2.36 -31.27 0.69
CA GLN A 181 -3.07 -32.33 -0.03
C GLN A 181 -2.27 -32.81 -1.24
N THR A 182 -1.67 -31.91 -2.01
CA THR A 182 -0.86 -32.27 -3.19
C THR A 182 0.36 -33.08 -2.79
N PHE A 183 1.11 -32.66 -1.76
CA PHE A 183 2.24 -33.46 -1.28
C PHE A 183 1.83 -34.78 -0.64
N PHE A 184 0.69 -34.81 0.03
CA PHE A 184 0.14 -36.03 0.56
C PHE A 184 -0.18 -37.05 -0.57
N ALA A 185 -0.89 -36.60 -1.62
CA ALA A 185 -1.19 -37.44 -2.78
C ALA A 185 0.09 -37.89 -3.49
N PHE A 186 1.04 -36.97 -3.74
CA PHE A 186 2.33 -37.27 -4.32
C PHE A 186 3.07 -38.41 -3.55
N VAL A 187 3.09 -38.34 -2.23
CA VAL A 187 3.71 -39.36 -1.38
C VAL A 187 2.98 -40.67 -1.50
N GLN A 188 1.65 -40.65 -1.50
CA GLN A 188 0.82 -41.88 -1.64
C GLN A 188 1.07 -42.58 -2.99
N ASP A 189 1.06 -41.81 -4.08
CA ASP A 189 1.25 -42.35 -5.43
C ASP A 189 2.66 -42.93 -5.63
N ASN A 190 3.63 -42.43 -4.87
CA ASN A 190 5.03 -42.85 -4.98
C ASN A 190 5.50 -43.80 -3.84
N LEU A 191 4.60 -44.26 -2.97
CA LEU A 191 4.95 -45.11 -1.82
C LEU A 191 5.77 -46.35 -2.22
N ARG A 192 5.40 -47.01 -3.31
CA ARG A 192 6.09 -48.19 -3.82
C ARG A 192 7.55 -47.87 -4.19
N TYR A 193 7.80 -46.76 -4.85
CA TYR A 193 9.16 -46.33 -5.23
C TYR A 193 10.01 -45.99 -4.00
N PHE A 194 9.44 -45.33 -3.01
CA PHE A 194 10.13 -45.03 -1.75
C PHE A 194 10.45 -46.34 -0.96
N GLY A 195 9.53 -47.33 -0.98
CA GLY A 195 9.75 -48.62 -0.38
C GLY A 195 10.88 -49.39 -1.05
N VAL A 196 10.95 -49.42 -2.37
CA VAL A 196 12.05 -50.03 -3.13
C VAL A 196 13.38 -49.38 -2.80
N MET A 197 13.43 -48.01 -2.76
CA MET A 197 14.65 -47.32 -2.36
C MET A 197 15.10 -47.68 -0.94
N LYS A 198 14.16 -47.85 -0.01
CA LYS A 198 14.44 -48.25 1.37
C LYS A 198 14.98 -49.66 1.42
N ALA A 199 14.42 -50.58 0.62
CA ALA A 199 14.91 -51.95 0.49
C ALA A 199 16.33 -52.03 -0.11
N MET A 200 16.69 -51.10 -1.01
CA MET A 200 18.03 -50.94 -1.56
C MET A 200 19.02 -50.24 -0.61
N GLY A 201 18.62 -49.95 0.63
CA GLY A 201 19.48 -49.36 1.65
C GLY A 201 19.47 -47.82 1.73
N ALA A 202 18.51 -47.15 1.09
CA ALA A 202 18.37 -45.72 1.27
C ALA A 202 17.92 -45.40 2.71
N THR A 203 18.66 -44.51 3.36
CA THR A 203 18.33 -44.06 4.72
C THR A 203 17.12 -43.12 4.72
N ASP A 204 16.37 -43.14 5.82
CA ASP A 204 15.21 -42.25 5.99
C ASP A 204 15.57 -40.76 5.78
N ARG A 205 16.76 -40.36 6.22
CA ARG A 205 17.27 -39.00 5.99
C ARG A 205 17.42 -38.63 4.49
N ARG A 206 17.84 -39.57 3.65
CA ARG A 206 17.95 -39.37 2.20
C ARG A 206 16.58 -39.18 1.55
N ILE A 207 15.61 -40.03 1.93
CA ILE A 207 14.23 -39.94 1.41
C ILE A 207 13.58 -38.62 1.84
N VAL A 208 13.68 -38.27 3.12
CA VAL A 208 13.19 -36.97 3.62
C VAL A 208 13.85 -35.80 2.90
N GLY A 209 15.18 -35.85 2.72
CA GLY A 209 15.92 -34.81 2.01
C GLY A 209 15.50 -34.67 0.55
N MET A 210 15.23 -35.77 -0.16
CA MET A 210 14.71 -35.74 -1.54
C MET A 210 13.35 -35.04 -1.62
N VAL A 211 12.40 -35.44 -0.76
CA VAL A 211 11.05 -34.86 -0.77
C VAL A 211 11.09 -33.38 -0.32
N ALA A 212 11.93 -33.07 0.65
CA ALA A 212 12.12 -31.68 1.07
C ALA A 212 12.72 -30.80 -0.05
N LEU A 213 13.70 -31.31 -0.79
CA LEU A 213 14.28 -30.60 -1.93
C LEU A 213 13.28 -30.42 -3.06
N GLN A 214 12.49 -31.45 -3.39
CA GLN A 214 11.43 -31.38 -4.37
C GLN A 214 10.38 -30.31 -3.97
N SER A 215 9.94 -30.35 -2.71
CA SER A 215 8.97 -29.35 -2.20
C SER A 215 9.52 -27.92 -2.26
N ALA A 216 10.78 -27.74 -1.91
CA ALA A 216 11.45 -26.44 -1.98
C ALA A 216 11.54 -25.94 -3.45
N THR A 217 11.85 -26.83 -4.40
CA THR A 217 11.93 -26.49 -5.82
C THR A 217 10.56 -26.06 -6.36
N VAL A 218 9.50 -26.81 -6.05
CA VAL A 218 8.12 -26.47 -6.45
C VAL A 218 7.68 -25.15 -5.81
N ALA A 219 7.99 -24.96 -4.52
CA ALA A 219 7.68 -23.72 -3.81
C ALA A 219 8.37 -22.50 -4.44
N LEU A 220 9.65 -22.65 -4.82
CA LEU A 220 10.41 -21.57 -5.46
C LEU A 220 9.85 -21.23 -6.85
N GLN A 221 9.49 -22.22 -7.64
CA GLN A 221 8.85 -22.02 -8.94
C GLN A 221 7.48 -21.35 -8.79
N GLY A 222 6.63 -21.83 -7.88
CA GLY A 222 5.33 -21.25 -7.59
C GLY A 222 5.43 -19.80 -7.09
N PHE A 223 6.40 -19.53 -6.21
CA PHE A 223 6.69 -18.17 -5.75
C PHE A 223 7.13 -17.28 -6.92
N GLY A 224 8.02 -17.77 -7.79
CA GLY A 224 8.50 -17.01 -8.95
C GLY A 224 7.37 -16.64 -9.91
N ILE A 225 6.47 -17.58 -10.19
CA ILE A 225 5.29 -17.34 -11.04
C ILE A 225 4.36 -16.33 -10.36
N GLY A 226 4.05 -16.52 -9.07
CA GLY A 226 3.17 -15.61 -8.32
C GLY A 226 3.73 -14.21 -8.20
N ALA A 227 5.03 -14.07 -7.92
CA ALA A 227 5.71 -12.78 -7.86
C ALA A 227 5.77 -12.10 -9.23
N GLY A 228 6.02 -12.89 -10.30
CA GLY A 228 6.02 -12.39 -11.68
C GLY A 228 4.65 -11.87 -12.12
N LEU A 229 3.58 -12.62 -11.84
CA LEU A 229 2.21 -12.18 -12.12
C LEU A 229 1.84 -10.93 -11.32
N SER A 230 2.19 -10.89 -10.03
CA SER A 230 1.95 -9.70 -9.19
C SER A 230 2.70 -8.48 -9.70
N ALA A 231 3.96 -8.63 -10.10
CA ALA A 231 4.75 -7.55 -10.71
C ALA A 231 4.17 -7.10 -12.06
N GLY A 232 3.70 -8.05 -12.88
CA GLY A 232 3.05 -7.78 -14.16
C GLY A 232 1.76 -6.97 -13.98
N ILE A 233 0.90 -7.35 -13.03
CA ILE A 233 -0.32 -6.60 -12.68
C ILE A 233 0.06 -5.21 -12.16
N GLY A 234 1.07 -5.10 -11.28
CA GLY A 234 1.58 -3.82 -10.79
C GLY A 234 2.09 -2.91 -11.91
N TYR A 235 2.76 -3.48 -12.91
CA TYR A 235 3.22 -2.74 -14.10
C TYR A 235 2.06 -2.25 -14.96
N LEU A 236 1.07 -3.08 -15.23
CA LEU A 236 -0.15 -2.69 -15.97
C LEU A 236 -0.95 -1.63 -15.20
N ALA A 237 -1.01 -1.77 -13.88
CA ALA A 237 -1.73 -0.84 -13.00
C ALA A 237 -0.96 0.47 -12.72
N ARG A 238 0.28 0.65 -13.17
CA ARG A 238 1.09 1.85 -12.88
C ARG A 238 0.45 3.17 -13.32
N ASN A 239 -0.39 3.13 -14.34
CA ASN A 239 -1.15 4.28 -14.84
C ASN A 239 -2.57 4.34 -14.25
N SER A 240 -2.94 3.41 -13.38
CA SER A 240 -4.23 3.42 -12.67
C SER A 240 -4.15 4.26 -11.40
N ALA A 241 -5.31 4.45 -10.77
CA ALA A 241 -5.41 5.15 -9.50
C ALA A 241 -4.66 4.46 -8.33
N LEU A 242 -4.37 3.16 -8.46
CA LEU A 242 -3.70 2.38 -7.43
C LEU A 242 -2.19 2.33 -7.69
N THR A 243 -1.41 2.98 -6.85
CA THR A 243 0.05 2.83 -6.87
C THR A 243 0.44 1.61 -6.06
N ILE A 244 0.71 0.49 -6.74
CA ILE A 244 1.17 -0.74 -6.11
C ILE A 244 2.68 -0.63 -5.94
N ARG A 245 3.14 -0.60 -4.69
CA ARG A 245 4.56 -0.70 -4.34
C ARG A 245 4.80 -2.03 -3.64
N THR A 246 5.63 -2.85 -4.20
CA THR A 246 6.06 -4.13 -3.62
C THR A 246 7.49 -3.99 -3.09
N PRO A 247 7.69 -3.61 -1.83
CA PRO A 247 9.03 -3.51 -1.26
C PRO A 247 9.68 -4.91 -1.21
N PHE A 248 10.98 -4.97 -1.46
CA PHE A 248 11.73 -6.23 -1.53
C PHE A 248 11.59 -7.08 -0.26
N TRP A 249 11.59 -6.46 0.92
CA TRP A 249 11.42 -7.19 2.18
C TRP A 249 10.08 -7.93 2.27
N LEU A 250 9.01 -7.38 1.68
CA LEU A 250 7.69 -8.03 1.64
C LEU A 250 7.74 -9.25 0.73
N LEU A 251 8.32 -9.14 -0.46
CA LEU A 251 8.50 -10.28 -1.36
C LEU A 251 9.34 -11.37 -0.71
N ALA A 252 10.44 -11.01 -0.05
CA ALA A 252 11.28 -11.95 0.66
C ALA A 252 10.53 -12.65 1.78
N SER A 253 9.75 -11.95 2.60
CA SER A 253 8.97 -12.54 3.68
C SER A 253 7.90 -13.52 3.18
N VAL A 254 7.20 -13.18 2.09
CA VAL A 254 6.24 -14.07 1.43
C VAL A 254 6.93 -15.31 0.86
N GLY A 255 8.08 -15.14 0.20
CA GLY A 255 8.87 -16.25 -0.32
C GLY A 255 9.31 -17.22 0.78
N VAL A 256 9.81 -16.70 1.90
CA VAL A 256 10.16 -17.52 3.08
C VAL A 256 8.95 -18.25 3.64
N ALA A 257 7.80 -17.58 3.75
CA ALA A 257 6.57 -18.18 4.26
C ALA A 257 6.10 -19.34 3.35
N ILE A 258 6.09 -19.16 2.03
CA ILE A 258 5.71 -20.20 1.06
C ILE A 258 6.67 -21.40 1.16
N LEU A 259 7.97 -21.14 1.24
CA LEU A 259 8.98 -22.19 1.38
C LEU A 259 8.77 -22.99 2.67
N LEU A 260 8.53 -22.32 3.78
CA LEU A 260 8.26 -22.97 5.08
C LEU A 260 7.00 -23.85 5.01
N ILE A 261 5.91 -23.34 4.43
CA ILE A 261 4.68 -24.12 4.26
C ILE A 261 4.94 -25.38 3.44
N ALA A 262 5.60 -25.24 2.28
CA ALA A 262 5.87 -26.37 1.39
C ALA A 262 6.72 -27.42 2.08
N VAL A 263 7.80 -27.02 2.75
CA VAL A 263 8.70 -27.95 3.46
C VAL A 263 7.98 -28.61 4.64
N VAL A 264 7.24 -27.87 5.44
CA VAL A 264 6.48 -28.44 6.57
C VAL A 264 5.41 -29.42 6.08
N SER A 265 4.64 -29.05 5.04
CA SER A 265 3.64 -29.93 4.42
C SER A 265 4.27 -31.24 3.88
N ALA A 266 5.41 -31.12 3.21
CA ALA A 266 6.16 -32.25 2.70
C ALA A 266 6.66 -33.16 3.84
N LEU A 267 7.24 -32.58 4.89
CA LEU A 267 7.73 -33.33 6.06
C LEU A 267 6.61 -34.07 6.80
N LEU A 268 5.43 -33.44 6.95
CA LEU A 268 4.27 -34.10 7.53
C LEU A 268 3.79 -35.29 6.68
N SER A 269 3.80 -35.13 5.35
CA SER A 269 3.40 -36.18 4.42
C SER A 269 4.38 -37.36 4.44
N VAL A 270 5.69 -37.12 4.55
CA VAL A 270 6.74 -38.15 4.59
C VAL A 270 6.67 -39.02 5.85
N ARG A 271 6.14 -38.51 6.97
CA ARG A 271 6.00 -39.31 8.19
C ARG A 271 5.33 -40.68 7.96
N ARG A 272 4.41 -40.75 7.01
CA ARG A 272 3.75 -42.02 6.60
C ARG A 272 4.72 -42.99 5.93
N ILE A 273 5.65 -42.53 5.10
CA ILE A 273 6.69 -43.38 4.47
C ILE A 273 7.60 -43.97 5.53
N LEU A 274 7.96 -43.19 6.53
CA LEU A 274 8.85 -43.59 7.60
C LEU A 274 8.25 -44.71 8.46
N ALA A 275 6.92 -44.73 8.60
CA ALA A 275 6.17 -45.74 9.37
C ALA A 275 5.96 -47.07 8.62
N LEU A 276 6.29 -47.17 7.31
CA LEU A 276 6.12 -48.41 6.54
C LEU A 276 7.26 -49.38 6.81
N PRO A 277 6.96 -50.62 7.21
CA PRO A 277 7.98 -51.70 7.26
C PRO A 277 8.41 -52.07 5.84
N PRO A 278 9.71 -52.29 5.57
CA PRO A 278 10.22 -52.65 4.23
C PRO A 278 9.52 -53.85 3.57
N ALA A 279 9.04 -54.79 4.37
CA ALA A 279 8.36 -56.00 3.92
C ALA A 279 6.94 -55.76 3.38
N ALA A 280 6.28 -54.64 3.73
CA ALA A 280 4.90 -54.35 3.29
C ALA A 280 4.80 -54.04 1.78
N VAL A 281 5.92 -53.72 1.13
CA VAL A 281 5.97 -53.36 -0.30
C VAL A 281 5.93 -54.59 -1.23
N PHE A 282 6.22 -55.77 -0.70
CA PHE A 282 6.30 -57.02 -1.47
C PHE A 282 5.04 -57.89 -1.34
N ASN A 283 4.06 -57.52 -0.50
CA ASN A 283 2.82 -58.25 -0.25
C ASN A 283 1.57 -57.66 -0.90
N GLY A 284 1.73 -56.77 -1.92
CA GLY A 284 0.62 -56.17 -2.67
C GLY A 284 0.75 -56.42 -4.16
#